data_c04dd4fb8b733cca9e44ce76bb9e1ced
#
_entry.id   c04dd4fb8b733cca9e44ce76bb9e1ced
#
_cell.length_a   1.000
_cell.length_b   1.000
_cell.length_c   1.000
_cell.angle_alpha   90.00
_cell.angle_beta   90.00
_cell.angle_gamma   90.00
#
_symmetry.space_group_name_H-M   'P 1'
#
loop_
_entity.id
_entity.type
_entity.pdbx_description
1 polymer ?
#
loop_
_entity_poly.entity_id
_entity_poly.type
_entity_poly.pdbx_seq_one_letter_code
_entity_poly.pdbx_strand_id
1 'polypeptide(L)'
;MNDKQLVAIEAAKLATNGMLIGLGTGSTANYFIEALAERQTKEGLNIQTVASSTISAIKAQNCGLALVAISQINQLDLYVDGADEITPKLSLLKGRGQDLVMEKLLATAAKQFVVVADKSKLVSRIGEKFVIPIEVMPNAWQMVKQQLEKHGGNGDIRLNASQDNVAISAQGNYILDMT
;
A
#
# COMPACT_ATOMS: atom_id res chain seq x y z
N MET A 1 0.26 -23.04 7.22
CA MET A 1 -0.19 -21.82 6.53
C MET A 1 -0.50 -20.80 7.63
N ASN A 2 -0.01 -19.57 7.52
CA ASN A 2 -0.30 -18.53 8.49
C ASN A 2 -1.50 -17.67 8.02
N ASP A 3 -2.06 -16.85 8.92
CA ASP A 3 -3.26 -16.04 8.63
C ASP A 3 -3.07 -15.10 7.43
N LYS A 4 -1.86 -14.56 7.24
CA LYS A 4 -1.54 -13.67 6.10
C LYS A 4 -1.60 -14.42 4.75
N GLN A 5 -1.13 -15.67 4.73
CA GLN A 5 -1.23 -16.52 3.54
C GLN A 5 -2.70 -16.86 3.23
N LEU A 6 -3.49 -17.18 4.26
CA LEU A 6 -4.90 -17.51 4.09
C LEU A 6 -5.68 -16.36 3.46
N VAL A 7 -5.58 -15.16 4.03
CA VAL A 7 -6.32 -13.99 3.49
C VAL A 7 -5.82 -13.58 2.11
N ALA A 8 -4.54 -13.75 1.82
CA ALA A 8 -3.97 -13.47 0.51
C ALA A 8 -4.48 -14.43 -0.57
N ILE A 9 -4.58 -15.72 -0.27
CA ILE A 9 -5.16 -16.74 -1.17
C ILE A 9 -6.64 -16.45 -1.42
N GLU A 10 -7.41 -16.11 -0.38
CA GLU A 10 -8.81 -15.73 -0.55
C GLU A 10 -8.97 -14.48 -1.43
N ALA A 11 -8.14 -13.47 -1.23
CA ALA A 11 -8.15 -12.28 -2.09
C ALA A 11 -7.76 -12.61 -3.54
N ALA A 12 -6.83 -13.53 -3.76
CA ALA A 12 -6.42 -13.93 -5.10
C ALA A 12 -7.55 -14.61 -5.89
N LYS A 13 -8.54 -15.21 -5.23
CA LYS A 13 -9.73 -15.81 -5.90
C LYS A 13 -10.61 -14.78 -6.60
N LEU A 14 -10.50 -13.50 -6.23
CA LEU A 14 -11.23 -12.40 -6.87
C LEU A 14 -10.69 -12.07 -8.27
N ALA A 15 -9.45 -12.47 -8.57
CA ALA A 15 -8.84 -12.24 -9.88
C ALA A 15 -9.46 -13.15 -10.95
N THR A 16 -9.83 -12.56 -12.08
CA THR A 16 -10.34 -13.26 -13.26
C THR A 16 -9.56 -12.85 -14.52
N ASN A 17 -9.66 -13.67 -15.57
CA ASN A 17 -8.96 -13.41 -16.83
C ASN A 17 -9.27 -12.02 -17.41
N GLY A 18 -8.25 -11.36 -17.90
CA GLY A 18 -8.34 -10.03 -18.53
C GLY A 18 -8.28 -8.87 -17.53
N MET A 19 -8.28 -9.12 -16.22
CA MET A 19 -8.19 -8.06 -15.22
C MET A 19 -6.83 -7.38 -15.20
N LEU A 20 -6.85 -6.08 -14.89
CA LEU A 20 -5.70 -5.29 -14.49
C LEU A 20 -5.72 -5.13 -12.97
N ILE A 21 -4.71 -5.69 -12.28
CA ILE A 21 -4.68 -5.85 -10.83
C ILE A 21 -3.56 -5.01 -10.21
N GLY A 22 -3.92 -4.17 -9.25
CA GLY A 22 -2.96 -3.44 -8.41
C GLY A 22 -2.40 -4.34 -7.31
N LEU A 23 -1.08 -4.31 -7.17
CA LEU A 23 -0.33 -5.05 -6.17
C LEU A 23 0.14 -4.11 -5.06
N GLY A 24 -0.30 -4.36 -3.84
CA GLY A 24 0.13 -3.65 -2.65
C GLY A 24 1.56 -3.96 -2.22
N THR A 25 1.96 -3.40 -1.10
CA THR A 25 3.31 -3.54 -0.52
C THR A 25 3.25 -4.20 0.86
N GLY A 26 4.27 -5.01 1.17
CA GLY A 26 4.42 -5.65 2.48
C GLY A 26 4.16 -7.14 2.49
N SER A 27 4.31 -7.74 3.69
CA SER A 27 4.35 -9.21 3.83
C SER A 27 3.07 -9.92 3.36
N THR A 28 1.89 -9.34 3.60
CA THR A 28 0.62 -9.93 3.15
C THR A 28 0.44 -9.77 1.65
N ALA A 29 0.81 -8.61 1.10
CA ALA A 29 0.80 -8.38 -0.35
C ALA A 29 1.74 -9.32 -1.10
N ASN A 30 2.88 -9.67 -0.52
CA ASN A 30 3.80 -10.65 -1.12
C ASN A 30 3.13 -12.04 -1.28
N TYR A 31 2.36 -12.50 -0.31
CA TYR A 31 1.59 -13.75 -0.44
C TYR A 31 0.49 -13.66 -1.50
N PHE A 32 -0.13 -12.48 -1.67
CA PHE A 32 -1.09 -12.26 -2.73
C PHE A 32 -0.43 -12.35 -4.12
N ILE A 33 0.75 -11.76 -4.31
CA ILE A 33 1.53 -11.86 -5.55
C ILE A 33 1.87 -13.33 -5.86
N GLU A 34 2.32 -14.08 -4.86
CA GLU A 34 2.63 -15.51 -5.00
C GLU A 34 1.37 -16.33 -5.37
N ALA A 35 0.24 -16.04 -4.74
CA ALA A 35 -1.02 -16.73 -5.03
C ALA A 35 -1.54 -16.44 -6.45
N LEU A 36 -1.38 -15.21 -6.94
CA LEU A 36 -1.70 -14.88 -8.35
C LEU A 36 -0.80 -15.64 -9.33
N ALA A 37 0.50 -15.69 -9.07
CA ALA A 37 1.45 -16.42 -9.91
C ALA A 37 1.19 -17.94 -9.90
N GLU A 38 0.81 -18.48 -8.76
CA GLU A 38 0.40 -19.89 -8.65
C GLU A 38 -0.85 -20.18 -9.50
N ARG A 39 -1.86 -19.30 -9.44
CA ARG A 39 -3.06 -19.40 -10.27
C ARG A 39 -2.76 -19.23 -11.75
N GLN A 40 -1.85 -18.30 -12.12
CA GLN A 40 -1.38 -18.19 -13.51
C GLN A 40 -0.79 -19.51 -14.01
N THR A 41 0.05 -20.16 -13.20
CA THR A 41 0.73 -21.40 -13.59
C THR A 41 -0.20 -22.61 -13.60
N LYS A 42 -1.09 -22.74 -12.58
CA LYS A 42 -1.92 -23.94 -12.40
C LYS A 42 -3.27 -23.88 -13.10
N GLU A 43 -3.86 -22.67 -13.19
CA GLU A 43 -5.22 -22.46 -13.68
C GLU A 43 -5.25 -21.73 -15.03
N GLY A 44 -4.10 -21.27 -15.55
CA GLY A 44 -4.03 -20.48 -16.76
C GLY A 44 -4.58 -19.05 -16.61
N LEU A 45 -4.59 -18.50 -15.38
CA LEU A 45 -5.04 -17.13 -15.12
C LEU A 45 -4.22 -16.15 -15.96
N ASN A 46 -4.88 -15.36 -16.79
CA ASN A 46 -4.25 -14.36 -17.64
C ASN A 46 -4.64 -12.95 -17.18
N ILE A 47 -3.69 -12.26 -16.56
CA ILE A 47 -3.88 -10.92 -15.97
C ILE A 47 -2.69 -10.02 -16.27
N GLN A 48 -2.89 -8.70 -16.11
CA GLN A 48 -1.81 -7.72 -16.02
C GLN A 48 -1.77 -7.14 -14.61
N THR A 49 -0.61 -6.66 -14.18
CA THR A 49 -0.44 -6.14 -12.83
C THR A 49 0.23 -4.77 -12.82
N VAL A 50 -0.08 -3.96 -11.80
CA VAL A 50 0.57 -2.67 -11.52
C VAL A 50 1.00 -2.67 -10.06
N ALA A 51 2.25 -2.40 -9.78
CA ALA A 51 2.78 -2.42 -8.42
C ALA A 51 2.72 -1.04 -7.76
N SER A 52 2.41 -1.01 -6.45
CA SER A 52 2.46 0.21 -5.63
C SER A 52 3.87 0.60 -5.22
N SER A 53 4.84 -0.30 -5.35
CA SER A 53 6.24 -0.06 -4.99
C SER A 53 7.21 -0.83 -5.87
N THR A 54 8.47 -0.38 -5.89
CA THR A 54 9.55 -1.07 -6.60
C THR A 54 9.76 -2.50 -6.10
N ILE A 55 9.65 -2.72 -4.78
CA ILE A 55 9.84 -4.06 -4.21
C ILE A 55 8.74 -5.03 -4.64
N SER A 56 7.49 -4.56 -4.71
CA SER A 56 6.37 -5.35 -5.21
C SER A 56 6.49 -5.62 -6.72
N ALA A 57 7.01 -4.66 -7.50
CA ALA A 57 7.30 -4.86 -8.92
C ALA A 57 8.36 -5.96 -9.13
N ILE A 58 9.47 -5.89 -8.40
CA ILE A 58 10.52 -6.92 -8.46
C ILE A 58 9.96 -8.29 -8.08
N LYS A 59 9.14 -8.37 -7.02
CA LYS A 59 8.51 -9.62 -6.60
C LYS A 59 7.60 -10.19 -7.70
N ALA A 60 6.76 -9.35 -8.29
CA ALA A 60 5.86 -9.76 -9.38
C ALA A 60 6.63 -10.27 -10.60
N GLN A 61 7.70 -9.56 -11.01
CA GLN A 61 8.58 -10.02 -12.10
C GLN A 61 9.22 -11.36 -11.81
N ASN A 62 9.76 -11.55 -10.60
CA ASN A 62 10.37 -12.82 -10.19
C ASN A 62 9.37 -13.98 -10.15
N CYS A 63 8.09 -13.68 -9.95
CA CYS A 63 6.99 -14.64 -10.01
C CYS A 63 6.41 -14.83 -11.42
N GLY A 64 6.94 -14.14 -12.44
CA GLY A 64 6.49 -14.25 -13.85
C GLY A 64 5.18 -13.54 -14.17
N LEU A 65 4.73 -12.61 -13.33
CA LEU A 65 3.54 -11.79 -13.60
C LEU A 65 3.87 -10.64 -14.57
N ALA A 66 2.96 -10.37 -15.51
CA ALA A 66 3.08 -9.26 -16.44
C ALA A 66 2.85 -7.93 -15.73
N LEU A 67 3.82 -7.00 -15.81
CA LEU A 67 3.75 -5.66 -15.23
C LEU A 67 3.47 -4.60 -16.29
N VAL A 68 2.60 -3.65 -15.93
CA VAL A 68 2.29 -2.44 -16.68
C VAL A 68 2.66 -1.22 -15.84
N ALA A 69 3.18 -0.18 -16.45
CA ALA A 69 3.49 1.06 -15.72
C ALA A 69 2.21 1.82 -15.35
N ILE A 70 2.17 2.43 -14.16
CA ILE A 70 1.01 3.21 -13.72
C ILE A 70 0.65 4.34 -14.67
N SER A 71 1.64 4.92 -15.35
CA SER A 71 1.44 5.98 -16.36
C SER A 71 0.68 5.52 -17.61
N GLN A 72 0.50 4.23 -17.80
CA GLN A 72 -0.18 3.62 -18.95
C GLN A 72 -1.62 3.22 -18.65
N ILE A 73 -2.11 3.45 -17.45
CA ILE A 73 -3.42 3.01 -17.02
C ILE A 73 -4.30 4.18 -16.58
N ASN A 74 -5.61 4.03 -16.77
CA ASN A 74 -6.61 4.96 -16.27
C ASN A 74 -7.42 4.38 -15.11
N GLN A 75 -7.54 3.06 -15.04
CA GLN A 75 -8.33 2.35 -14.04
C GLN A 75 -7.78 0.96 -13.79
N LEU A 76 -7.98 0.44 -12.58
CA LEU A 76 -7.74 -0.95 -12.18
C LEU A 76 -9.06 -1.67 -11.97
N ASP A 77 -9.10 -2.97 -12.22
CA ASP A 77 -10.26 -3.79 -11.86
C ASP A 77 -10.26 -4.13 -10.37
N LEU A 78 -9.10 -4.48 -9.84
CA LEU A 78 -8.89 -4.86 -8.45
C LEU A 78 -7.58 -4.26 -7.93
N TYR A 79 -7.57 -3.74 -6.72
CA TYR A 79 -6.36 -3.44 -5.97
C TYR A 79 -6.39 -4.16 -4.64
N VAL A 80 -5.33 -4.92 -4.32
CA VAL A 80 -5.20 -5.64 -3.06
C VAL A 80 -3.98 -5.16 -2.30
N ASP A 81 -4.18 -4.72 -1.07
CA ASP A 81 -3.11 -4.21 -0.22
C ASP A 81 -3.38 -4.47 1.27
N GLY A 82 -2.36 -4.28 2.10
CA GLY A 82 -2.49 -4.31 3.55
C GLY A 82 -2.95 -2.97 4.14
N ALA A 83 -3.14 -2.97 5.45
CA ALA A 83 -3.31 -1.74 6.23
C ALA A 83 -2.54 -1.83 7.54
N ASP A 84 -2.18 -0.67 8.09
CA ASP A 84 -1.52 -0.55 9.39
C ASP A 84 -2.53 -0.52 10.54
N GLU A 85 -3.66 0.17 10.33
CA GLU A 85 -4.81 0.20 11.22
C GLU A 85 -6.12 0.16 10.42
N ILE A 86 -7.15 -0.47 11.02
CA ILE A 86 -8.50 -0.59 10.42
C ILE A 86 -9.52 -0.34 11.53
N THR A 87 -10.43 0.62 11.33
CA THR A 87 -11.55 0.85 12.25
C THR A 87 -12.78 0.04 11.85
N PRO A 88 -13.77 -0.15 12.75
CA PRO A 88 -15.06 -0.78 12.41
C PRO A 88 -15.83 -0.06 11.29
N LYS A 89 -15.55 1.23 11.06
CA LYS A 89 -16.12 2.03 9.96
C LYS A 89 -15.32 1.90 8.65
N LEU A 90 -14.35 0.98 8.59
CA LEU A 90 -13.45 0.75 7.45
C LEU A 90 -12.58 1.96 7.09
N SER A 91 -12.32 2.86 8.04
CA SER A 91 -11.24 3.84 7.89
C SER A 91 -9.90 3.12 8.04
N LEU A 92 -8.93 3.48 7.21
CA LEU A 92 -7.64 2.81 7.12
C LEU A 92 -6.51 3.78 7.40
N LEU A 93 -5.52 3.35 8.18
CA LEU A 93 -4.20 3.95 8.21
C LEU A 93 -3.28 3.12 7.31
N LYS A 94 -2.57 3.80 6.41
CA LYS A 94 -1.62 3.22 5.47
C LYS A 94 -0.38 4.12 5.37
N GLY A 95 0.64 3.65 4.67
CA GLY A 95 1.78 4.50 4.31
C GLY A 95 2.99 4.42 5.25
N ARG A 96 3.03 3.50 6.21
CA ARG A 96 4.23 3.30 7.03
C ARG A 96 5.43 2.83 6.21
N GLY A 97 5.19 2.17 5.09
CA GLY A 97 6.21 1.70 4.14
C GLY A 97 6.75 2.75 3.16
N GLN A 98 6.35 4.02 3.27
CA GLN A 98 6.86 5.15 2.45
C GLN A 98 6.38 5.17 0.98
N ASP A 99 5.37 4.38 0.63
CA ASP A 99 4.79 4.31 -0.73
C ASP A 99 3.41 4.99 -0.82
N LEU A 100 3.16 6.01 0.02
CA LEU A 100 1.84 6.60 0.29
C LEU A 100 1.13 7.10 -0.96
N VAL A 101 1.83 7.87 -1.80
CA VAL A 101 1.24 8.44 -3.03
C VAL A 101 0.85 7.32 -3.99
N MET A 102 1.74 6.34 -4.22
CA MET A 102 1.45 5.23 -5.12
C MET A 102 0.30 4.35 -4.63
N GLU A 103 0.28 4.02 -3.34
CA GLU A 103 -0.81 3.27 -2.72
C GLU A 103 -2.15 4.02 -2.87
N LYS A 104 -2.16 5.35 -2.65
CA LYS A 104 -3.35 6.18 -2.79
C LYS A 104 -3.83 6.27 -4.25
N LEU A 105 -2.91 6.42 -5.20
CA LEU A 105 -3.25 6.44 -6.63
C LEU A 105 -3.90 5.13 -7.06
N LEU A 106 -3.31 3.97 -6.71
CA LEU A 106 -3.88 2.67 -7.07
C LEU A 106 -5.23 2.43 -6.38
N ALA A 107 -5.37 2.79 -5.10
CA ALA A 107 -6.64 2.67 -4.38
C ALA A 107 -7.75 3.53 -5.02
N THR A 108 -7.40 4.73 -5.50
CA THR A 108 -8.36 5.64 -6.17
C THR A 108 -8.71 5.17 -7.58
N ALA A 109 -7.76 4.57 -8.30
CA ALA A 109 -7.96 4.07 -9.65
C ALA A 109 -8.72 2.73 -9.70
N ALA A 110 -8.81 2.01 -8.59
CA ALA A 110 -9.41 0.67 -8.54
C ALA A 110 -10.94 0.71 -8.50
N LYS A 111 -11.60 -0.12 -9.32
CA LYS A 111 -13.05 -0.40 -9.22
C LYS A 111 -13.37 -1.07 -7.88
N GLN A 112 -12.47 -1.97 -7.44
CA GLN A 112 -12.57 -2.66 -6.17
C GLN A 112 -11.24 -2.58 -5.44
N PHE A 113 -11.25 -2.00 -4.23
CA PHE A 113 -10.10 -2.01 -3.33
C PHE A 113 -10.37 -3.01 -2.21
N VAL A 114 -9.49 -4.01 -2.07
CA VAL A 114 -9.57 -5.07 -1.05
C VAL A 114 -8.40 -4.94 -0.11
N VAL A 115 -8.71 -4.81 1.18
CA VAL A 115 -7.70 -4.77 2.24
C VAL A 115 -7.56 -6.14 2.88
N VAL A 116 -6.34 -6.65 2.91
CA VAL A 116 -5.98 -7.92 3.54
C VAL A 116 -5.15 -7.67 4.80
N ALA A 117 -5.70 -8.05 5.94
CA ALA A 117 -5.08 -7.80 7.23
C ALA A 117 -5.45 -8.86 8.27
N ASP A 118 -4.59 -9.03 9.26
CA ASP A 118 -4.88 -9.83 10.44
C ASP A 118 -5.56 -9.00 11.55
N LYS A 119 -6.11 -9.67 12.56
CA LYS A 119 -6.86 -9.04 13.67
C LYS A 119 -6.05 -8.01 14.45
N SER A 120 -4.72 -8.08 14.44
CA SER A 120 -3.86 -7.14 15.17
C SER A 120 -3.96 -5.70 14.62
N LYS A 121 -4.50 -5.54 13.40
CA LYS A 121 -4.69 -4.24 12.75
C LYS A 121 -5.98 -3.52 13.15
N LEU A 122 -6.87 -4.20 13.87
CA LEU A 122 -8.11 -3.59 14.33
C LEU A 122 -7.85 -2.59 15.46
N VAL A 123 -8.45 -1.40 15.32
CA VAL A 123 -8.37 -0.28 16.26
C VAL A 123 -9.75 0.37 16.43
N SER A 124 -9.94 1.12 17.50
CA SER A 124 -11.17 1.88 17.71
C SER A 124 -11.19 3.19 16.93
N ARG A 125 -10.01 3.79 16.75
CA ARG A 125 -9.78 5.02 15.95
C ARG A 125 -8.44 4.96 15.23
N ILE A 126 -8.31 5.70 14.13
CA ILE A 126 -7.03 5.87 13.46
C ILE A 126 -6.06 6.66 14.35
N GLY A 127 -4.80 6.29 14.32
CA GLY A 127 -3.76 6.87 15.19
C GLY A 127 -3.74 6.26 16.60
N GLU A 128 -4.39 5.11 16.82
CA GLU A 128 -4.39 4.44 18.12
C GLU A 128 -3.06 3.74 18.43
N LYS A 129 -2.48 3.09 17.42
CA LYS A 129 -1.25 2.32 17.57
C LYS A 129 -0.05 2.97 16.89
N PHE A 130 -0.29 3.76 15.85
CA PHE A 130 0.76 4.31 15.01
C PHE A 130 0.50 5.78 14.69
N VAL A 131 1.59 6.53 14.49
CA VAL A 131 1.53 7.89 13.95
C VAL A 131 0.93 7.90 12.55
N ILE A 132 0.31 9.00 12.17
CA ILE A 132 -0.32 9.20 10.87
C ILE A 132 0.74 9.76 9.91
N PRO A 133 1.20 8.99 8.92
CA PRO A 133 2.16 9.48 7.95
C PRO A 133 1.50 10.37 6.90
N ILE A 134 2.10 11.51 6.63
CA ILE A 134 1.65 12.48 5.63
C ILE A 134 2.81 12.78 4.69
N GLU A 135 2.68 12.38 3.44
CA GLU A 135 3.68 12.64 2.42
C GLU A 135 3.56 14.06 1.92
N VAL A 136 4.68 14.80 1.88
CA VAL A 136 4.73 16.22 1.55
C VAL A 136 5.89 16.52 0.61
N MET A 137 5.71 17.48 -0.29
CA MET A 137 6.81 17.96 -1.13
C MET A 137 7.93 18.55 -0.25
N PRO A 138 9.22 18.31 -0.58
CA PRO A 138 10.34 18.72 0.25
C PRO A 138 10.36 20.22 0.60
N ASN A 139 9.99 21.08 -0.33
CA ASN A 139 9.97 22.52 -0.09
C ASN A 139 8.70 23.05 0.60
N ALA A 140 7.72 22.19 0.89
CA ALA A 140 6.45 22.57 1.53
C ALA A 140 6.31 22.05 2.97
N TRP A 141 7.22 21.19 3.45
CA TRP A 141 7.05 20.45 4.69
C TRP A 141 6.80 21.34 5.93
N GLN A 142 7.53 22.46 6.06
CA GLN A 142 7.35 23.39 7.20
C GLN A 142 5.99 24.06 7.19
N MET A 143 5.53 24.51 6.01
CA MET A 143 4.20 25.13 5.87
C MET A 143 3.09 24.13 6.18
N VAL A 144 3.22 22.90 5.68
CA VAL A 144 2.25 21.83 5.95
C VAL A 144 2.25 21.46 7.43
N LYS A 145 3.42 21.27 8.04
CA LYS A 145 3.55 21.00 9.49
C LYS A 145 2.85 22.07 10.30
N GLN A 146 3.13 23.35 10.04
CA GLN A 146 2.49 24.47 10.75
C GLN A 146 0.95 24.47 10.61
N GLN A 147 0.42 24.11 9.43
CA GLN A 147 -1.02 24.00 9.26
C GLN A 147 -1.61 22.84 10.07
N LEU A 148 -0.95 21.70 10.09
CA LEU A 148 -1.39 20.54 10.88
C LEU A 148 -1.37 20.86 12.39
N GLU A 149 -0.36 21.56 12.87
CA GLU A 149 -0.27 22.02 14.27
C GLU A 149 -1.41 22.97 14.66
N LYS A 150 -1.84 23.86 13.75
CA LYS A 150 -3.01 24.73 13.97
C LYS A 150 -4.33 23.94 14.13
N HIS A 151 -4.38 22.75 13.56
CA HIS A 151 -5.51 21.84 13.69
C HIS A 151 -5.36 20.82 14.84
N GLY A 152 -4.35 21.02 15.70
CA GLY A 152 -4.11 20.19 16.88
C GLY A 152 -3.20 19.00 16.65
N GLY A 153 -2.64 18.82 15.45
CA GLY A 153 -1.65 17.79 15.18
C GLY A 153 -0.32 18.07 15.87
N ASN A 154 0.37 17.04 16.32
CA ASN A 154 1.71 17.12 16.87
C ASN A 154 2.60 16.07 16.20
N GLY A 155 3.82 16.44 15.79
CA GLY A 155 4.71 15.53 15.12
C GLY A 155 5.86 16.22 14.42
N ASP A 156 6.65 15.44 13.69
CA ASP A 156 7.80 15.97 12.97
C ASP A 156 8.10 15.16 11.71
N ILE A 157 9.12 15.62 10.98
CA ILE A 157 9.62 14.93 9.79
C ILE A 157 10.19 13.57 10.17
N ARG A 158 9.83 12.54 9.40
CA ARG A 158 10.35 11.18 9.59
C ARG A 158 11.84 11.13 9.29
N LEU A 159 12.59 10.53 10.17
CA LEU A 159 14.00 10.21 9.93
C LEU A 159 14.14 8.82 9.30
N ASN A 160 15.27 8.60 8.62
CA ASN A 160 15.65 7.28 8.13
C ASN A 160 15.95 6.30 9.30
N ALA A 161 16.22 5.05 8.98
CA ALA A 161 16.46 4.02 10.00
C ALA A 161 17.69 4.30 10.88
N SER A 162 18.72 4.97 10.36
CA SER A 162 19.93 5.38 11.12
C SER A 162 19.73 6.69 11.91
N GLN A 163 18.63 7.39 11.72
CA GLN A 163 18.27 8.65 12.37
C GLN A 163 19.25 9.83 12.11
N ASP A 164 20.05 9.72 11.08
CA ASP A 164 21.06 10.73 10.68
C ASP A 164 20.59 11.57 9.47
N ASN A 165 19.47 11.22 8.84
CA ASN A 165 18.91 11.95 7.71
C ASN A 165 17.39 11.79 7.66
N VAL A 166 16.72 12.62 6.86
CA VAL A 166 15.27 12.50 6.61
C VAL A 166 14.95 11.26 5.78
N ALA A 167 13.83 10.63 6.06
CA ALA A 167 13.28 9.58 5.22
C ALA A 167 12.73 10.18 3.92
N ILE A 168 13.04 9.54 2.80
CA ILE A 168 12.58 9.94 1.47
C ILE A 168 11.59 8.89 0.99
N SER A 169 10.41 9.32 0.52
CA SER A 169 9.42 8.44 -0.08
C SER A 169 9.88 7.94 -1.45
N ALA A 170 9.20 6.93 -1.97
CA ALA A 170 9.46 6.42 -3.32
C ALA A 170 9.27 7.49 -4.44
N GLN A 171 8.57 8.59 -4.14
CA GLN A 171 8.34 9.72 -5.05
C GLN A 171 9.29 10.90 -4.81
N GLY A 172 10.32 10.75 -3.95
CA GLY A 172 11.26 11.80 -3.64
C GLY A 172 10.74 12.85 -2.65
N ASN A 173 9.65 12.56 -1.97
CA ASN A 173 9.01 13.46 -1.01
C ASN A 173 9.45 13.17 0.43
N TYR A 174 9.18 14.12 1.34
CA TYR A 174 9.33 13.91 2.78
C TYR A 174 8.07 13.32 3.39
N ILE A 175 8.17 12.82 4.61
CA ILE A 175 7.05 12.27 5.36
C ILE A 175 7.00 12.95 6.72
N LEU A 176 5.85 13.51 7.08
CA LEU A 176 5.55 13.96 8.43
C LEU A 176 4.83 12.84 9.17
N ASP A 177 5.32 12.49 10.35
CA ASP A 177 4.67 11.55 11.26
C ASP A 177 3.91 12.35 12.33
N MET A 178 2.58 12.35 12.27
CA MET A 178 1.69 13.19 13.10
C MET A 178 0.84 12.36 14.06
N THR A 179 0.53 12.95 15.21
CA THR A 179 -0.40 12.41 16.22
C THR A 179 -1.57 13.37 16.45
#